data_b0c59d5ba1dfa69c158a10b7caa40b71
#
_entry.id   b0c59d5ba1dfa69c158a10b7caa40b71
#
_cell.length_a   1.000
_cell.length_b   1.000
_cell.length_c   1.000
_cell.angle_alpha   90.00
_cell.angle_beta   90.00
_cell.angle_gamma   90.00
#
_symmetry.space_group_name_H-M   'P 1'
#
loop_
_entity.id
_entity.type
_entity.pdbx_description
1 polymer ?
#
loop_
_entity_poly.entity_id
_entity_poly.type
_entity_poly.pdbx_seq_one_letter_code
_entity_poly.pdbx_strand_id
1 'polypeptide(L)'
;EYKVDVNQISQDDPLYDFYIRNNGIVTPSRIIDYLPEFYERYFTDCEYYKRFRNSPFINIDFSNPQKFSMSDTAKAEELQNTLGKFRATMNSDIETIRNLWPEYLENWLSVMSRDNTVSNYTRIIYLYFLLDQHKNFRDKLKKNKNTFSNIYRDAIHAFYASEATYFVSEDVKTRGKVKFVYELLKIKTKVIDVDEFIRCFS
;
A
#
# COMPACT_ATOMS: atom_id res chain seq x y z
N GLU A 1 4.30 17.80 18.75
CA GLU A 1 5.03 16.72 19.44
C GLU A 1 4.03 15.72 20.00
N TYR A 2 4.24 14.44 19.70
CA TYR A 2 3.39 13.36 20.18
C TYR A 2 4.27 12.35 20.93
N LYS A 3 3.77 11.79 22.04
CA LYS A 3 4.52 10.81 22.84
C LYS A 3 3.78 9.48 22.86
N VAL A 4 4.48 8.43 22.45
CA VAL A 4 4.02 7.03 22.47
C VAL A 4 4.62 6.34 23.69
N ASP A 5 3.82 5.53 24.38
CA ASP A 5 4.35 4.64 25.41
C ASP A 5 5.05 3.46 24.75
N VAL A 6 6.38 3.47 24.76
CA VAL A 6 7.21 2.45 24.11
C VAL A 6 7.03 1.05 24.68
N ASN A 7 6.56 0.94 25.93
CA ASN A 7 6.31 -0.36 26.56
C ASN A 7 5.05 -1.06 26.00
N GLN A 8 4.17 -0.32 25.33
CA GLN A 8 2.95 -0.86 24.72
C GLN A 8 3.14 -1.20 23.23
N ILE A 9 4.32 -0.92 22.66
CA ILE A 9 4.59 -1.17 21.25
C ILE A 9 5.17 -2.58 21.10
N SER A 10 4.58 -3.37 20.21
CA SER A 10 5.13 -4.68 19.86
C SER A 10 6.51 -4.53 19.23
N GLN A 11 7.43 -5.42 19.58
CA GLN A 11 8.75 -5.52 18.93
C GLN A 11 8.62 -5.86 17.42
N ASP A 12 7.49 -6.42 17.01
CA ASP A 12 7.17 -6.70 15.61
C ASP A 12 6.66 -5.47 14.85
N ASP A 13 6.41 -4.34 15.53
CA ASP A 13 6.02 -3.09 14.87
C ASP A 13 7.18 -2.60 13.98
N PRO A 14 6.94 -2.31 12.70
CA PRO A 14 7.98 -1.82 11.80
C PRO A 14 8.63 -0.51 12.22
N LEU A 15 7.95 0.29 13.05
CA LEU A 15 8.49 1.53 13.60
C LEU A 15 9.04 1.37 15.04
N TYR A 16 9.12 0.14 15.56
CA TYR A 16 9.58 -0.12 16.92
C TYR A 16 10.94 0.55 17.22
N ASP A 17 11.92 0.35 16.33
CA ASP A 17 13.26 0.92 16.49
C ASP A 17 13.24 2.46 16.49
N PHE A 18 12.36 3.06 15.69
CA PHE A 18 12.17 4.50 15.69
C PHE A 18 11.63 5.00 17.04
N TYR A 19 10.63 4.33 17.59
CA TYR A 19 10.04 4.73 18.88
C TYR A 19 11.04 4.58 20.02
N ILE A 20 11.78 3.46 20.08
CA ILE A 20 12.78 3.23 21.12
C ILE A 20 13.88 4.29 21.08
N ARG A 21 14.47 4.56 19.91
CA ARG A 21 15.55 5.56 19.73
C ARG A 21 15.12 6.97 20.14
N ASN A 22 13.85 7.27 19.98
CA ASN A 22 13.30 8.58 20.27
C ASN A 22 12.57 8.66 21.62
N ASN A 23 12.69 7.65 22.51
CA ASN A 23 11.98 7.55 23.78
C ASN A 23 10.45 7.79 23.63
N GLY A 24 9.87 7.30 22.54
CA GLY A 24 8.47 7.48 22.20
C GLY A 24 8.10 8.89 21.70
N ILE A 25 9.04 9.81 21.59
CA ILE A 25 8.76 11.18 21.12
C ILE A 25 8.72 11.19 19.60
N VAL A 26 7.58 11.59 19.04
CA VAL A 26 7.35 11.70 17.60
C VAL A 26 7.21 13.17 17.22
N THR A 27 8.09 13.63 16.35
CA THR A 27 8.03 14.96 15.73
C THR A 27 8.23 14.85 14.22
N PRO A 28 7.74 15.81 13.43
CA PRO A 28 7.97 15.80 11.98
C PRO A 28 9.45 15.71 11.61
N SER A 29 10.34 16.41 12.31
CA SER A 29 11.78 16.34 12.04
C SER A 29 12.35 14.95 12.28
N ARG A 30 12.02 14.31 13.40
CA ARG A 30 12.49 12.94 13.70
C ARG A 30 11.99 11.92 12.71
N ILE A 31 10.74 12.08 12.22
CA ILE A 31 10.20 11.22 11.17
C ILE A 31 11.01 11.41 9.89
N ILE A 32 11.26 12.67 9.47
CA ILE A 32 12.01 12.97 8.27
C ILE A 32 13.44 12.40 8.35
N ASP A 33 14.09 12.51 9.48
CA ASP A 33 15.44 11.98 9.71
C ASP A 33 15.49 10.44 9.63
N TYR A 34 14.38 9.77 10.00
CA TYR A 34 14.29 8.32 9.96
C TYR A 34 13.88 7.75 8.59
N LEU A 35 13.25 8.55 7.72
CA LEU A 35 12.75 8.10 6.42
C LEU A 35 13.80 7.38 5.56
N PRO A 36 15.07 7.84 5.44
CA PRO A 36 16.08 7.14 4.64
C PRO A 36 16.32 5.70 5.12
N GLU A 37 16.47 5.48 6.44
CA GLU A 37 16.63 4.15 7.01
C GLU A 37 15.37 3.29 6.83
N PHE A 38 14.20 3.88 7.03
CA PHE A 38 12.93 3.22 6.78
C PHE A 38 12.83 2.72 5.34
N TYR A 39 13.11 3.57 4.36
CA TYR A 39 13.05 3.19 2.95
C TYR A 39 14.09 2.15 2.60
N GLU A 40 15.33 2.28 3.06
CA GLU A 40 16.37 1.28 2.83
C GLU A 40 15.90 -0.11 3.31
N ARG A 41 15.45 -0.20 4.55
CA ARG A 41 14.96 -1.47 5.14
C ARG A 41 13.71 -1.98 4.42
N TYR A 42 12.79 -1.11 4.09
CA TYR A 42 11.55 -1.46 3.39
C TYR A 42 11.83 -2.09 2.03
N PHE A 43 12.81 -1.58 1.29
CA PHE A 43 13.17 -2.08 -0.04
C PHE A 43 14.06 -3.31 -0.02
N THR A 44 14.92 -3.46 0.97
CA THR A 44 15.99 -4.48 0.96
C THR A 44 15.75 -5.61 1.96
N ASP A 45 15.10 -5.35 3.10
CA ASP A 45 14.85 -6.34 4.14
C ASP A 45 13.47 -6.99 3.98
N CYS A 46 13.47 -8.24 3.49
CA CYS A 46 12.25 -9.02 3.27
C CYS A 46 11.46 -9.26 4.57
N GLU A 47 12.13 -9.46 5.70
CA GLU A 47 11.46 -9.69 6.99
C GLU A 47 10.85 -8.38 7.54
N TYR A 48 11.54 -7.27 7.32
CA TYR A 48 11.00 -5.94 7.66
C TYR A 48 9.74 -5.64 6.84
N TYR A 49 9.76 -5.88 5.53
CA TYR A 49 8.59 -5.70 4.67
C TYR A 49 7.44 -6.64 5.05
N LYS A 50 7.73 -7.91 5.43
CA LYS A 50 6.70 -8.83 5.93
C LYS A 50 6.05 -8.31 7.22
N ARG A 51 6.84 -7.80 8.16
CA ARG A 51 6.32 -7.19 9.40
C ARG A 51 5.42 -6.00 9.06
N PHE A 52 5.89 -5.11 8.19
CA PHE A 52 5.11 -3.96 7.72
C PHE A 52 3.78 -4.37 7.09
N ARG A 53 3.81 -5.37 6.20
CA ARG A 53 2.61 -5.88 5.51
C ARG A 53 1.62 -6.58 6.46
N ASN A 54 2.12 -7.28 7.47
CA ASN A 54 1.30 -8.00 8.43
C ASN A 54 0.92 -7.15 9.64
N SER A 55 1.62 -6.05 9.88
CA SER A 55 1.23 -5.08 10.89
C SER A 55 -0.15 -4.54 10.55
N PRO A 56 -1.12 -4.58 11.46
CA PRO A 56 -2.30 -3.76 11.29
C PRO A 56 -1.79 -2.34 11.18
N PHE A 57 -1.90 -1.76 9.97
CA PHE A 57 -1.46 -0.41 9.65
C PHE A 57 -1.74 0.50 10.82
N ILE A 58 -0.68 0.82 11.53
CA ILE A 58 -0.64 1.71 12.68
C ILE A 58 -1.78 1.36 13.65
N ASN A 59 -1.47 0.67 14.74
CA ASN A 59 -2.31 0.66 15.94
C ASN A 59 -2.33 2.06 16.57
N ILE A 60 -2.54 3.07 15.76
CA ILE A 60 -2.86 4.38 16.24
C ILE A 60 -4.31 4.25 16.68
N ASP A 61 -4.49 4.24 17.98
CA ASP A 61 -5.82 4.33 18.57
C ASP A 61 -6.37 5.73 18.33
N PHE A 62 -6.95 5.93 17.16
CA PHE A 62 -7.63 7.17 16.82
C PHE A 62 -8.92 7.38 17.62
N SER A 63 -9.35 6.40 18.44
CA SER A 63 -10.52 6.55 19.30
C SER A 63 -10.29 7.53 20.45
N ASN A 64 -9.04 7.91 20.71
CA ASN A 64 -8.71 8.92 21.72
C ASN A 64 -8.09 10.16 21.08
N PRO A 65 -8.91 11.12 20.61
CA PRO A 65 -8.42 12.34 19.95
C PRO A 65 -7.54 13.21 20.86
N GLN A 66 -7.59 13.05 22.19
CA GLN A 66 -6.70 13.76 23.12
C GLN A 66 -5.24 13.29 23.04
N LYS A 67 -4.98 12.12 22.46
CA LYS A 67 -3.61 11.64 22.18
C LYS A 67 -3.00 12.28 20.93
N PHE A 68 -3.83 12.88 20.09
CA PHE A 68 -3.39 13.65 18.94
C PHE A 68 -3.65 15.13 19.24
N SER A 69 -2.62 15.94 19.22
CA SER A 69 -2.78 17.41 19.23
C SER A 69 -3.30 17.91 17.88
N MET A 70 -4.34 17.26 17.34
CA MET A 70 -5.04 17.75 16.16
C MET A 70 -6.06 18.75 16.64
N SER A 71 -5.85 20.01 16.28
CA SER A 71 -6.74 21.13 16.56
C SER A 71 -8.10 21.02 15.87
N ASP A 72 -8.34 19.94 15.12
CA ASP A 72 -9.53 19.74 14.31
C ASP A 72 -10.06 18.32 14.52
N THR A 73 -11.00 18.20 15.47
CA THR A 73 -11.68 16.93 15.79
C THR A 73 -12.44 16.35 14.60
N ALA A 74 -12.98 17.19 13.71
CA ALA A 74 -13.73 16.73 12.54
C ALA A 74 -12.80 16.00 11.55
N LYS A 75 -11.61 16.52 11.31
CA LYS A 75 -10.60 15.85 10.44
C LYS A 75 -10.09 14.54 11.04
N ALA A 76 -9.92 14.50 12.37
CA ALA A 76 -9.51 13.27 13.06
C ALA A 76 -10.60 12.19 12.95
N GLU A 77 -11.88 12.54 13.08
CA GLU A 77 -13.01 11.62 12.90
C GLU A 77 -13.13 11.14 11.45
N GLU A 78 -12.97 12.04 10.48
CA GLU A 78 -12.97 11.69 9.06
C GLU A 78 -11.84 10.72 8.71
N LEU A 79 -10.61 10.98 9.18
CA LEU A 79 -9.48 10.08 9.01
C LEU A 79 -9.72 8.71 9.65
N GLN A 80 -10.26 8.68 10.87
CA GLN A 80 -10.61 7.45 11.58
C GLN A 80 -11.66 6.64 10.80
N ASN A 81 -12.71 7.29 10.32
CA ASN A 81 -13.74 6.64 9.52
C ASN A 81 -13.17 6.08 8.22
N THR A 82 -12.30 6.82 7.54
CA THR A 82 -11.65 6.40 6.30
C THR A 82 -10.73 5.19 6.53
N LEU A 83 -9.91 5.22 7.58
CA LEU A 83 -9.03 4.09 7.93
C LEU A 83 -9.82 2.87 8.41
N GLY A 84 -10.90 3.07 9.18
CA GLY A 84 -11.78 1.98 9.60
C GLY A 84 -12.45 1.28 8.41
N LYS A 85 -12.95 2.04 7.47
CA LYS A 85 -13.52 1.55 6.21
C LYS A 85 -12.45 0.84 5.37
N PHE A 86 -11.25 1.42 5.26
CA PHE A 86 -10.13 0.79 4.55
C PHE A 86 -9.76 -0.58 5.13
N ARG A 87 -9.66 -0.70 6.45
CA ARG A 87 -9.43 -2.00 7.13
C ARG A 87 -10.52 -3.01 6.83
N ALA A 88 -11.79 -2.60 6.92
CA ALA A 88 -12.91 -3.46 6.59
C ALA A 88 -12.82 -3.95 5.14
N THR A 89 -12.48 -3.05 4.22
CA THR A 89 -12.30 -3.36 2.79
C THR A 89 -11.17 -4.36 2.56
N MET A 90 -10.03 -4.20 3.22
CA MET A 90 -8.88 -5.12 3.07
C MET A 90 -9.16 -6.54 3.56
N ASN A 91 -10.11 -6.71 4.48
CA ASN A 91 -10.55 -8.01 4.99
C ASN A 91 -11.79 -8.57 4.27
N SER A 92 -12.40 -7.79 3.37
CA SER A 92 -13.60 -8.16 2.62
C SER A 92 -13.29 -9.13 1.47
N ASP A 93 -14.35 -9.69 0.87
CA ASP A 93 -14.22 -10.39 -0.39
C ASP A 93 -13.88 -9.41 -1.53
N ILE A 94 -13.49 -9.97 -2.67
CA ILE A 94 -12.99 -9.18 -3.80
C ILE A 94 -14.06 -8.27 -4.43
N GLU A 95 -15.32 -8.67 -4.41
CA GLU A 95 -16.41 -7.87 -4.96
C GLU A 95 -16.68 -6.64 -4.08
N THR A 96 -16.64 -6.80 -2.77
CA THR A 96 -16.70 -5.68 -1.83
C THR A 96 -15.57 -4.70 -2.09
N ILE A 97 -14.34 -5.19 -2.29
CA ILE A 97 -13.19 -4.35 -2.64
C ILE A 97 -13.44 -3.61 -3.95
N ARG A 98 -13.90 -4.31 -4.98
CA ARG A 98 -14.18 -3.74 -6.30
C ARG A 98 -15.18 -2.58 -6.24
N ASN A 99 -16.22 -2.72 -5.42
CA ASN A 99 -17.29 -1.73 -5.29
C ASN A 99 -16.88 -0.50 -4.48
N LEU A 100 -16.13 -0.72 -3.38
CA LEU A 100 -15.76 0.36 -2.47
C LEU A 100 -14.46 1.08 -2.87
N TRP A 101 -13.61 0.43 -3.64
CA TRP A 101 -12.26 0.92 -3.93
C TRP A 101 -12.19 2.26 -4.67
N PRO A 102 -12.99 2.53 -5.72
CA PRO A 102 -12.93 3.81 -6.42
C PRO A 102 -13.14 5.01 -5.50
N GLU A 103 -14.11 4.92 -4.59
CA GLU A 103 -14.41 5.97 -3.63
C GLU A 103 -13.24 6.18 -2.65
N TYR A 104 -12.70 5.09 -2.09
CA TYR A 104 -11.60 5.16 -1.13
C TYR A 104 -10.30 5.62 -1.77
N LEU A 105 -10.00 5.11 -2.96
CA LEU A 105 -8.79 5.45 -3.68
C LEU A 105 -8.76 6.94 -4.01
N GLU A 106 -9.80 7.47 -4.61
CA GLU A 106 -9.85 8.88 -5.00
C GLU A 106 -9.75 9.80 -3.76
N ASN A 107 -10.45 9.48 -2.68
CA ASN A 107 -10.36 10.25 -1.45
C ASN A 107 -8.96 10.18 -0.83
N TRP A 108 -8.37 8.99 -0.76
CA TRP A 108 -7.04 8.82 -0.17
C TRP A 108 -5.95 9.48 -0.99
N LEU A 109 -5.98 9.32 -2.31
CA LEU A 109 -5.02 9.93 -3.22
C LEU A 109 -5.17 11.46 -3.28
N SER A 110 -6.38 11.99 -3.17
CA SER A 110 -6.60 13.44 -3.11
C SER A 110 -5.98 14.07 -1.87
N VAL A 111 -6.06 13.38 -0.72
CA VAL A 111 -5.41 13.83 0.52
C VAL A 111 -3.88 13.82 0.41
N MET A 112 -3.32 12.87 -0.34
CA MET A 112 -1.87 12.71 -0.51
C MET A 112 -1.28 13.60 -1.62
N SER A 113 -2.12 14.12 -2.51
CA SER A 113 -1.69 14.94 -3.63
C SER A 113 -1.72 16.44 -3.27
N ARG A 114 -0.58 17.12 -3.39
CA ARG A 114 -0.50 18.57 -3.16
C ARG A 114 -1.36 19.39 -4.12
N ASP A 115 -1.64 18.84 -5.31
CA ASP A 115 -2.26 19.56 -6.44
C ASP A 115 -3.68 19.08 -6.73
N ASN A 116 -4.27 18.22 -5.90
CA ASN A 116 -5.54 17.53 -6.15
C ASN A 116 -5.61 16.74 -7.48
N THR A 117 -4.49 16.62 -8.19
CA THR A 117 -4.39 15.88 -9.44
C THR A 117 -3.61 14.58 -9.21
N VAL A 118 -4.26 13.45 -9.41
CA VAL A 118 -3.63 12.13 -9.26
C VAL A 118 -3.30 11.60 -10.65
N SER A 119 -2.00 11.40 -10.93
CA SER A 119 -1.57 10.81 -12.21
C SER A 119 -1.97 9.33 -12.32
N ASN A 120 -2.11 8.81 -13.53
CA ASN A 120 -2.33 7.38 -13.75
C ASN A 120 -1.18 6.53 -13.20
N TYR A 121 0.05 7.04 -13.26
CA TYR A 121 1.19 6.42 -12.60
C TYR A 121 0.91 6.19 -11.11
N THR A 122 0.54 7.24 -10.42
CA THR A 122 0.23 7.19 -8.98
C THR A 122 -0.89 6.20 -8.69
N ARG A 123 -2.00 6.26 -9.45
CA ARG A 123 -3.14 5.35 -9.28
C ARG A 123 -2.74 3.89 -9.44
N ILE A 124 -2.04 3.54 -10.51
CA ILE A 124 -1.62 2.16 -10.80
C ILE A 124 -0.67 1.65 -9.73
N ILE A 125 0.39 2.42 -9.38
CA ILE A 125 1.39 2.01 -8.41
C ILE A 125 0.76 1.79 -7.03
N TYR A 126 -0.05 2.73 -6.56
CA TYR A 126 -0.69 2.61 -5.25
C TYR A 126 -1.72 1.47 -5.20
N LEU A 127 -2.55 1.31 -6.22
CA LEU A 127 -3.48 0.18 -6.30
C LEU A 127 -2.75 -1.15 -6.28
N TYR A 128 -1.68 -1.28 -7.04
CA TYR A 128 -0.89 -2.50 -7.07
C TYR A 128 -0.33 -2.86 -5.69
N PHE A 129 0.18 -1.87 -4.95
CA PHE A 129 0.67 -2.08 -3.59
C PHE A 129 -0.42 -2.38 -2.59
N LEU A 130 -1.56 -1.74 -2.71
CA LEU A 130 -2.70 -2.04 -1.85
C LEU A 130 -3.18 -3.48 -2.06
N LEU A 131 -3.20 -3.96 -3.30
CA LEU A 131 -3.52 -5.37 -3.59
C LEU A 131 -2.49 -6.33 -2.98
N ASP A 132 -1.22 -5.95 -2.89
CA ASP A 132 -0.22 -6.78 -2.21
C ASP A 132 -0.46 -6.92 -0.70
N GLN A 133 -1.21 -6.01 -0.09
CA GLN A 133 -1.65 -6.15 1.30
C GLN A 133 -2.80 -7.15 1.43
N HIS A 134 -3.58 -7.39 0.36
CA HIS A 134 -4.75 -8.25 0.41
C HIS A 134 -4.41 -9.74 0.29
N LYS A 135 -4.99 -10.58 1.17
CA LYS A 135 -4.69 -12.02 1.26
C LYS A 135 -4.77 -12.80 -0.06
N ASN A 136 -5.66 -12.40 -0.97
CA ASN A 136 -5.88 -13.10 -2.24
C ASN A 136 -4.82 -12.73 -3.30
N PHE A 137 -4.23 -11.54 -3.21
CA PHE A 137 -3.31 -11.00 -4.19
C PHE A 137 -1.85 -10.99 -3.75
N ARG A 138 -1.60 -11.00 -2.42
CA ARG A 138 -0.24 -10.86 -1.89
C ARG A 138 0.68 -11.97 -2.35
N ASP A 139 1.92 -11.57 -2.65
CA ASP A 139 2.99 -12.50 -3.01
C ASP A 139 3.54 -13.24 -1.80
N LYS A 140 4.02 -14.45 -2.03
CA LYS A 140 4.82 -15.19 -1.04
C LYS A 140 6.23 -14.61 -1.02
N LEU A 141 6.50 -13.79 -0.02
CA LEU A 141 7.84 -13.23 0.17
C LEU A 141 8.82 -14.33 0.59
N LYS A 142 9.94 -14.39 -0.09
CA LYS A 142 11.06 -15.29 0.22
C LYS A 142 12.33 -14.47 0.27
N LYS A 143 13.16 -14.69 1.31
CA LYS A 143 14.47 -14.06 1.42
C LYS A 143 15.26 -14.28 0.11
N ASN A 144 15.81 -13.21 -0.43
CA ASN A 144 16.60 -13.18 -1.68
C ASN A 144 15.84 -13.52 -2.99
N LYS A 145 14.52 -13.68 -2.96
CA LYS A 145 13.75 -13.98 -4.19
C LYS A 145 12.63 -13.00 -4.47
N ASN A 146 11.81 -12.71 -3.47
CA ASN A 146 10.67 -11.80 -3.62
C ASN A 146 10.76 -10.74 -2.54
N THR A 147 11.32 -9.59 -2.89
CA THR A 147 11.42 -8.40 -2.04
C THR A 147 10.40 -7.37 -2.49
N PHE A 148 10.23 -6.31 -1.72
CA PHE A 148 9.42 -5.17 -2.13
C PHE A 148 9.90 -4.55 -3.45
N SER A 149 11.21 -4.56 -3.70
CA SER A 149 11.77 -4.10 -4.99
C SER A 149 11.19 -4.84 -6.20
N ASN A 150 10.95 -6.14 -6.08
CA ASN A 150 10.32 -6.90 -7.17
C ASN A 150 8.86 -6.48 -7.36
N ILE A 151 8.11 -6.36 -6.26
CA ILE A 151 6.70 -5.90 -6.29
C ILE A 151 6.62 -4.50 -6.92
N TYR A 152 7.54 -3.61 -6.55
CA TYR A 152 7.62 -2.26 -7.12
C TYR A 152 7.93 -2.28 -8.61
N ARG A 153 8.85 -3.15 -9.04
CA ARG A 153 9.20 -3.32 -10.46
C ARG A 153 8.01 -3.83 -11.26
N ASP A 154 7.28 -4.80 -10.74
CA ASP A 154 6.07 -5.31 -11.38
C ASP A 154 4.98 -4.24 -11.50
N ALA A 155 4.82 -3.39 -10.49
CA ALA A 155 3.91 -2.25 -10.54
C ALA A 155 4.32 -1.21 -11.61
N ILE A 156 5.63 -0.94 -11.75
CA ILE A 156 6.16 -0.08 -12.82
C ILE A 156 5.91 -0.69 -14.20
N HIS A 157 6.13 -1.99 -14.37
CA HIS A 157 5.82 -2.69 -15.62
C HIS A 157 4.32 -2.59 -15.96
N ALA A 158 3.45 -2.72 -14.95
CA ALA A 158 2.02 -2.52 -15.14
C ALA A 158 1.70 -1.09 -15.59
N PHE A 159 2.38 -0.07 -15.05
CA PHE A 159 2.19 1.30 -15.51
C PHE A 159 2.61 1.48 -16.98
N TYR A 160 3.82 1.07 -17.35
CA TYR A 160 4.26 1.23 -18.76
C TYR A 160 3.41 0.45 -19.74
N ALA A 161 2.96 -0.74 -19.37
CA ALA A 161 2.10 -1.54 -20.22
C ALA A 161 0.65 -1.03 -20.29
N SER A 162 0.25 -0.08 -19.47
CA SER A 162 -1.11 0.48 -19.50
C SER A 162 -1.46 1.19 -20.82
N GLU A 163 -0.45 1.59 -21.57
CA GLU A 163 -0.57 2.20 -22.92
C GLU A 163 -0.36 1.19 -24.06
N ALA A 164 -0.08 -0.08 -23.74
CA ALA A 164 0.13 -1.13 -24.73
C ALA A 164 -1.16 -1.90 -25.05
N THR A 165 -1.12 -2.72 -26.11
CA THR A 165 -2.24 -3.62 -26.44
C THR A 165 -2.34 -4.77 -25.45
N TYR A 166 -1.18 -5.28 -24.99
CA TYR A 166 -1.09 -6.45 -24.12
C TYR A 166 -0.13 -6.20 -22.96
N PHE A 167 -0.51 -6.69 -21.77
CA PHE A 167 0.40 -6.98 -20.67
C PHE A 167 0.58 -8.49 -20.61
N VAL A 168 1.80 -8.97 -20.86
CA VAL A 168 2.09 -10.41 -20.92
C VAL A 168 2.96 -10.80 -19.72
N SER A 169 2.54 -11.79 -18.95
CA SER A 169 3.32 -12.30 -17.82
C SER A 169 2.98 -13.76 -17.50
N GLU A 170 3.98 -14.57 -17.16
CA GLU A 170 3.77 -15.92 -16.64
C GLU A 170 3.37 -15.93 -15.16
N ASP A 171 3.65 -14.86 -14.43
CA ASP A 171 3.32 -14.78 -13.01
C ASP A 171 1.82 -14.57 -12.80
N VAL A 172 1.15 -15.61 -12.29
CA VAL A 172 -0.30 -15.62 -12.05
C VAL A 172 -0.71 -14.52 -11.05
N LYS A 173 0.11 -14.23 -10.03
CA LYS A 173 -0.20 -13.21 -9.04
C LYS A 173 -0.08 -11.81 -9.63
N THR A 174 0.99 -11.56 -10.37
CA THR A 174 1.17 -10.31 -11.12
C THR A 174 0.04 -10.09 -12.10
N ARG A 175 -0.33 -11.10 -12.92
CA ARG A 175 -1.49 -11.00 -13.83
C ARG A 175 -2.79 -10.67 -13.07
N GLY A 176 -3.04 -11.36 -11.96
CA GLY A 176 -4.23 -11.11 -11.15
C GLY A 176 -4.32 -9.67 -10.64
N LYS A 177 -3.22 -9.12 -10.11
CA LYS A 177 -3.15 -7.72 -9.66
C LYS A 177 -3.36 -6.75 -10.81
N VAL A 178 -2.62 -6.92 -11.91
CA VAL A 178 -2.70 -6.03 -13.08
C VAL A 178 -4.09 -6.05 -13.70
N LYS A 179 -4.69 -7.23 -13.85
CA LYS A 179 -6.06 -7.37 -14.37
C LYS A 179 -7.05 -6.60 -13.51
N PHE A 180 -6.98 -6.75 -12.19
CA PHE A 180 -7.85 -6.04 -11.26
C PHE A 180 -7.67 -4.51 -11.37
N VAL A 181 -6.41 -4.03 -11.38
CA VAL A 181 -6.09 -2.60 -11.52
C VAL A 181 -6.62 -2.05 -12.83
N TYR A 182 -6.42 -2.75 -13.93
CA TYR A 182 -6.84 -2.28 -15.25
C TYR A 182 -8.36 -2.26 -15.41
N GLU A 183 -9.07 -3.27 -14.90
CA GLU A 183 -10.53 -3.29 -14.86
C GLU A 183 -11.07 -2.11 -14.06
N LEU A 184 -10.50 -1.85 -12.90
CA LEU A 184 -10.93 -0.78 -12.00
C LEU A 184 -10.71 0.62 -12.59
N LEU A 185 -9.56 0.83 -13.23
CA LEU A 185 -9.17 2.09 -13.86
C LEU A 185 -9.67 2.21 -15.32
N LYS A 186 -10.42 1.22 -15.83
CA LYS A 186 -10.94 1.16 -17.22
C LYS A 186 -9.83 1.25 -18.27
N ILE A 187 -8.66 0.67 -17.97
CA ILE A 187 -7.54 0.56 -18.90
C ILE A 187 -7.83 -0.56 -19.91
N LYS A 188 -7.61 -0.30 -21.18
CA LYS A 188 -8.00 -1.21 -22.29
C LYS A 188 -7.00 -2.33 -22.56
N THR A 189 -5.80 -2.25 -22.01
CA THR A 189 -4.73 -3.25 -22.17
C THR A 189 -5.20 -4.63 -21.74
N LYS A 190 -5.06 -5.63 -22.60
CA LYS A 190 -5.39 -7.02 -22.28
C LYS A 190 -4.29 -7.66 -21.45
N VAL A 191 -4.67 -8.29 -20.35
CA VAL A 191 -3.72 -9.01 -19.46
C VAL A 191 -3.80 -10.50 -19.75
N ILE A 192 -2.74 -11.08 -20.33
CA ILE A 192 -2.67 -12.45 -20.82
C ILE A 192 -1.38 -13.15 -20.39
N ASP A 193 -1.33 -14.48 -20.52
CA ASP A 193 -0.09 -15.25 -20.40
C ASP A 193 0.63 -15.38 -21.77
N VAL A 194 1.80 -16.02 -21.74
CA VAL A 194 2.61 -16.19 -22.96
C VAL A 194 1.93 -17.12 -23.97
N ASP A 195 1.28 -18.19 -23.51
CA ASP A 195 0.61 -19.11 -24.40
C ASP A 195 -0.60 -18.46 -25.11
N GLU A 196 -1.35 -17.63 -24.36
CA GLU A 196 -2.45 -16.86 -24.93
C GLU A 196 -1.93 -15.82 -25.92
N PHE A 197 -0.81 -15.17 -25.58
CA PHE A 197 -0.17 -14.20 -26.49
C PHE A 197 0.27 -14.85 -27.80
N ILE A 198 0.94 -16.00 -27.74
CA ILE A 198 1.37 -16.75 -28.95
C ILE A 198 0.16 -17.08 -29.82
N ARG A 199 -0.94 -17.54 -29.23
CA ARG A 199 -2.18 -17.86 -29.97
C ARG A 199 -2.83 -16.67 -30.64
N CYS A 200 -2.58 -15.44 -30.19
CA CYS A 200 -3.09 -14.25 -30.85
C CYS A 200 -2.40 -13.96 -32.21
N PHE A 201 -1.23 -14.57 -32.46
CA PHE A 201 -0.42 -14.31 -33.66
C PHE A 201 -0.13 -15.59 -34.48
N SER A 202 -0.71 -16.72 -34.10
CA SER A 202 -0.65 -17.98 -34.86
C SER A 202 -1.89 -18.13 -35.72
#